data_8a19e9ddfcd0a87000c2d2c79b227491
#
_entry.id   8a19e9ddfcd0a87000c2d2c79b227491
#
_cell.length_a   1.000
_cell.length_b   1.000
_cell.length_c   1.000
_cell.angle_alpha   90.00
_cell.angle_beta   90.00
_cell.angle_gamma   90.00
#
_symmetry.space_group_name_H-M   'P 1'
#
loop_
_entity.id
_entity.type
_entity.pdbx_description
1 polymer ?
#
loop_
_entity_poly.entity_id
_entity_poly.type
_entity_poly.pdbx_seq_one_letter_code
_entity_poly.pdbx_strand_id
1 'polypeptide(L)'
;MIPVTYCYPWAADTEDERRAKLKTIADSGIRRVVLTSGLLDKMTSDPQLLFSFRKDLKEYGLEFMDGHAPWGTWKDPGMPLEEYHDQIILRHKMAIRFCRDLNVTSLAFHTGNTFNSIFGNFTLEDYYAMLIRSMEELLPDAEKFGVVLCLENQWTPLNQSAYLLKAVRHFDSPWLGLCYDSGHANLTERGQDFPGKTVVPAIWNDIGLPVVWEEDMVGKFQPWLVNCHLHDNNGIGDEHNLPGAGTVDWAHVMAVLKNAPRLQCVQSEVNVAKSGISPAGLRETFRRLSPDLDV
;
A
#
# COMPACT_ATOMS: atom_id res chain seq x y z
N MET A 1 -5.10 -6.97 -19.70
CA MET A 1 -4.21 -5.87 -19.29
C MET A 1 -4.42 -5.60 -17.81
N ILE A 2 -3.39 -5.19 -17.09
CA ILE A 2 -3.43 -4.89 -15.66
C ILE A 2 -3.77 -3.40 -15.49
N PRO A 3 -4.87 -3.04 -14.83
CA PRO A 3 -5.23 -1.65 -14.59
C PRO A 3 -4.17 -0.91 -13.76
N VAL A 4 -3.86 0.33 -14.14
CA VAL A 4 -2.98 1.22 -13.36
C VAL A 4 -3.84 2.25 -12.63
N THR A 5 -3.58 2.41 -11.33
CA THR A 5 -4.14 3.48 -10.49
C THR A 5 -3.05 4.49 -10.14
N TYR A 6 -3.43 5.72 -9.88
CA TYR A 6 -2.47 6.80 -9.67
C TYR A 6 -2.67 7.47 -8.31
N CYS A 7 -1.63 7.41 -7.48
CA CYS A 7 -1.65 7.99 -6.14
C CYS A 7 -1.39 9.51 -6.20
N TYR A 8 -2.33 10.28 -5.66
CA TYR A 8 -2.21 11.72 -5.46
C TYR A 8 -2.64 12.09 -4.04
N PRO A 9 -1.97 13.04 -3.39
CA PRO A 9 -2.37 13.49 -2.06
C PRO A 9 -3.65 14.35 -2.15
N TRP A 10 -4.68 13.98 -1.37
CA TRP A 10 -5.98 14.65 -1.35
C TRP A 10 -6.30 15.35 -0.04
N ALA A 11 -5.68 14.92 1.06
CA ALA A 11 -6.14 15.26 2.41
C ALA A 11 -6.01 16.76 2.76
N ALA A 12 -5.06 17.45 2.17
CA ALA A 12 -4.82 18.87 2.42
C ALA A 12 -5.58 19.81 1.47
N ASP A 13 -6.20 19.28 0.42
CA ASP A 13 -6.84 20.10 -0.62
C ASP A 13 -8.13 20.74 -0.11
N THR A 14 -8.33 22.01 -0.43
CA THR A 14 -9.63 22.66 -0.45
C THR A 14 -10.50 22.07 -1.56
N GLU A 15 -11.81 22.38 -1.57
CA GLU A 15 -12.71 21.89 -2.62
C GLU A 15 -12.25 22.36 -4.02
N ASP A 16 -11.89 23.61 -4.15
CA ASP A 16 -11.47 24.18 -5.45
C ASP A 16 -10.14 23.56 -5.92
N GLU A 17 -9.15 23.40 -5.03
CA GLU A 17 -7.87 22.72 -5.34
C GLU A 17 -8.10 21.27 -5.76
N ARG A 18 -8.92 20.54 -5.02
CA ARG A 18 -9.29 19.16 -5.34
C ARG A 18 -9.91 19.07 -6.73
N ARG A 19 -10.90 19.91 -7.05
CA ARG A 19 -11.58 19.90 -8.34
C ARG A 19 -10.65 20.27 -9.49
N ALA A 20 -9.78 21.26 -9.31
CA ALA A 20 -8.75 21.62 -10.28
C ALA A 20 -7.76 20.47 -10.53
N LYS A 21 -7.34 19.78 -9.48
CA LYS A 21 -6.47 18.61 -9.54
C LYS A 21 -7.14 17.45 -10.28
N LEU A 22 -8.38 17.09 -9.92
CA LEU A 22 -9.15 16.04 -10.59
C LEU A 22 -9.33 16.33 -12.08
N LYS A 23 -9.66 17.58 -12.43
CA LYS A 23 -9.76 17.99 -13.83
C LYS A 23 -8.47 17.79 -14.58
N THR A 24 -7.33 18.23 -14.03
CA THR A 24 -5.99 18.08 -14.64
C THR A 24 -5.64 16.60 -14.86
N ILE A 25 -5.96 15.74 -13.90
CA ILE A 25 -5.75 14.29 -13.99
C ILE A 25 -6.63 13.70 -15.11
N ALA A 26 -7.90 14.02 -15.14
CA ALA A 26 -8.83 13.54 -16.16
C ALA A 26 -8.44 13.98 -17.57
N ASP A 27 -8.02 15.24 -17.74
CA ASP A 27 -7.54 15.81 -19.02
C ASP A 27 -6.29 15.10 -19.54
N SER A 28 -5.47 14.51 -18.65
CA SER A 28 -4.29 13.71 -19.03
C SER A 28 -4.63 12.32 -19.59
N GLY A 29 -5.88 11.91 -19.51
CA GLY A 29 -6.36 10.61 -19.91
C GLY A 29 -6.32 9.55 -18.81
N ILE A 30 -5.85 9.86 -17.60
CA ILE A 30 -5.99 8.99 -16.42
C ILE A 30 -7.47 8.86 -16.08
N ARG A 31 -7.88 7.63 -15.66
CA ARG A 31 -9.26 7.34 -15.23
C ARG A 31 -9.35 6.78 -13.82
N ARG A 32 -8.27 6.20 -13.31
CA ARG A 32 -8.25 5.52 -12.00
C ARG A 32 -7.28 6.21 -11.06
N VAL A 33 -7.76 6.52 -9.87
CA VAL A 33 -6.99 7.17 -8.80
C VAL A 33 -7.14 6.39 -7.50
N VAL A 34 -6.26 6.66 -6.54
CA VAL A 34 -6.16 5.93 -5.27
C VAL A 34 -6.97 6.65 -4.18
N LEU A 35 -7.73 5.87 -3.40
CA LEU A 35 -8.32 6.31 -2.13
C LEU A 35 -7.24 6.27 -1.05
N THR A 36 -6.55 7.38 -0.87
CA THR A 36 -5.37 7.45 0.01
C THR A 36 -5.71 7.38 1.50
N SER A 37 -4.76 6.91 2.30
CA SER A 37 -4.84 6.83 3.76
C SER A 37 -5.23 8.15 4.43
N GLY A 38 -4.62 9.26 3.99
CA GLY A 38 -4.92 10.59 4.50
C GLY A 38 -6.35 11.05 4.19
N LEU A 39 -6.89 10.64 3.02
CA LEU A 39 -8.30 10.94 2.68
C LEU A 39 -9.25 10.10 3.54
N LEU A 40 -8.96 8.82 3.77
CA LEU A 40 -9.74 7.94 4.64
C LEU A 40 -9.77 8.47 6.08
N ASP A 41 -8.63 8.91 6.62
CA ASP A 41 -8.57 9.56 7.94
C ASP A 41 -9.44 10.81 7.99
N LYS A 42 -9.41 11.63 6.95
CA LYS A 42 -10.22 12.86 6.90
C LYS A 42 -11.72 12.55 6.77
N MET A 43 -12.11 11.55 5.98
CA MET A 43 -13.49 11.08 5.87
C MET A 43 -14.03 10.53 7.21
N THR A 44 -13.16 9.99 8.05
CA THR A 44 -13.55 9.55 9.40
C THR A 44 -14.00 10.72 10.27
N SER A 45 -13.39 11.89 10.13
CA SER A 45 -13.75 13.12 10.87
C SER A 45 -14.83 13.94 10.15
N ASP A 46 -14.87 13.86 8.81
CA ASP A 46 -15.82 14.59 7.97
C ASP A 46 -16.42 13.65 6.90
N PRO A 47 -17.48 12.91 7.23
CA PRO A 47 -18.12 11.97 6.29
C PRO A 47 -18.76 12.65 5.06
N GLN A 48 -18.94 13.96 5.06
CA GLN A 48 -19.47 14.67 3.89
C GLN A 48 -18.49 14.64 2.71
N LEU A 49 -17.20 14.47 2.96
CA LEU A 49 -16.20 14.30 1.92
C LEU A 49 -16.47 13.08 1.02
N LEU A 50 -17.06 12.01 1.56
CA LEU A 50 -17.48 10.86 0.78
C LEU A 50 -18.42 11.27 -0.36
N PHE A 51 -19.44 12.06 -0.05
CA PHE A 51 -20.44 12.50 -1.03
C PHE A 51 -19.83 13.49 -2.04
N SER A 52 -18.98 14.41 -1.56
CA SER A 52 -18.29 15.37 -2.41
C SER A 52 -17.37 14.68 -3.41
N PHE A 53 -16.52 13.74 -2.95
CA PHE A 53 -15.64 12.98 -3.84
C PHE A 53 -16.44 12.13 -4.85
N ARG A 54 -17.48 11.43 -4.42
CA ARG A 54 -18.34 10.67 -5.33
C ARG A 54 -18.92 11.54 -6.45
N LYS A 55 -19.38 12.76 -6.12
CA LYS A 55 -19.88 13.72 -7.10
C LYS A 55 -18.78 14.17 -8.05
N ASP A 56 -17.63 14.59 -7.53
CA ASP A 56 -16.53 15.12 -8.32
C ASP A 56 -15.92 14.05 -9.24
N LEU A 57 -15.68 12.83 -8.74
CA LEU A 57 -15.20 11.72 -9.56
C LEU A 57 -16.13 11.43 -10.74
N LYS A 58 -17.44 11.38 -10.48
CA LYS A 58 -18.45 11.18 -11.53
C LYS A 58 -18.42 12.31 -12.56
N GLU A 59 -18.29 13.57 -12.12
CA GLU A 59 -18.24 14.75 -12.99
C GLU A 59 -17.05 14.72 -13.93
N TYR A 60 -15.88 14.29 -13.44
CA TYR A 60 -14.63 14.24 -14.23
C TYR A 60 -14.38 12.88 -14.91
N GLY A 61 -15.27 11.91 -14.76
CA GLY A 61 -15.11 10.57 -15.34
C GLY A 61 -13.92 9.80 -14.77
N LEU A 62 -13.69 9.99 -13.46
CA LEU A 62 -12.68 9.30 -12.67
C LEU A 62 -13.34 8.30 -11.72
N GLU A 63 -12.55 7.32 -11.26
CA GLU A 63 -12.98 6.37 -10.24
C GLU A 63 -11.83 6.10 -9.24
N PHE A 64 -12.18 5.79 -8.00
CA PHE A 64 -11.28 5.07 -7.12
C PHE A 64 -11.36 3.58 -7.47
N MET A 65 -10.23 2.91 -7.56
CA MET A 65 -10.19 1.47 -7.85
C MET A 65 -9.61 0.68 -6.69
N ASP A 66 -8.58 1.22 -6.07
CA ASP A 66 -7.91 0.70 -4.89
C ASP A 66 -7.77 1.75 -3.81
N GLY A 67 -7.33 1.35 -2.64
CA GLY A 67 -7.08 2.25 -1.53
C GLY A 67 -5.92 1.81 -0.67
N HIS A 68 -5.45 2.77 0.13
CA HIS A 68 -4.46 2.54 1.17
C HIS A 68 -5.08 2.83 2.54
N ALA A 69 -5.08 1.85 3.43
CA ALA A 69 -5.64 1.97 4.77
C ALA A 69 -4.91 3.06 5.59
N PRO A 70 -5.56 3.65 6.59
CA PRO A 70 -4.87 4.48 7.55
C PRO A 70 -3.69 3.74 8.18
N TRP A 71 -2.52 4.36 8.17
CA TRP A 71 -1.28 3.75 8.64
C TRP A 71 -0.52 4.64 9.63
N GLY A 72 0.43 4.05 10.30
CA GLY A 72 1.31 4.68 11.26
C GLY A 72 1.16 4.06 12.65
N THR A 73 2.07 4.40 13.52
CA THR A 73 2.33 3.81 14.82
C THR A 73 1.09 3.54 15.69
N TRP A 74 0.07 4.42 15.63
CA TRP A 74 -1.19 4.31 16.40
C TRP A 74 -2.36 3.79 15.57
N LYS A 75 -2.11 3.27 14.38
CA LYS A 75 -3.14 2.88 13.42
C LYS A 75 -2.94 1.51 12.82
N ASP A 76 -1.70 1.00 12.83
CA ASP A 76 -1.38 -0.26 12.19
C ASP A 76 -1.94 -1.45 13.00
N PRO A 77 -2.56 -2.44 12.32
CA PRO A 77 -3.31 -3.50 13.00
C PRO A 77 -2.45 -4.49 13.77
N GLY A 78 -1.16 -4.60 13.49
CA GLY A 78 -0.22 -5.47 14.22
C GLY A 78 0.42 -4.80 15.44
N MET A 79 0.03 -3.58 15.81
CA MET A 79 0.59 -2.92 16.98
C MET A 79 0.05 -3.54 18.28
N PRO A 80 0.91 -4.10 19.17
CA PRO A 80 0.49 -4.82 20.37
C PRO A 80 0.10 -3.87 21.51
N LEU A 81 -0.79 -2.92 21.23
CA LEU A 81 -1.27 -1.88 22.13
C LEU A 81 -2.72 -2.19 22.52
N GLU A 82 -2.90 -3.07 23.50
CA GLU A 82 -4.23 -3.56 23.92
C GLU A 82 -5.23 -2.44 24.22
N GLU A 83 -4.82 -1.39 24.90
CA GLU A 83 -5.69 -0.26 25.26
C GLU A 83 -6.16 0.58 24.06
N TYR A 84 -5.51 0.47 22.91
CA TYR A 84 -5.86 1.18 21.66
C TYR A 84 -6.43 0.25 20.58
N HIS A 85 -6.44 -1.05 20.81
CA HIS A 85 -6.83 -2.05 19.82
C HIS A 85 -8.23 -1.79 19.23
N ASP A 86 -9.23 -1.58 20.08
CA ASP A 86 -10.61 -1.32 19.62
C ASP A 86 -10.69 -0.08 18.71
N GLN A 87 -9.90 0.95 18.99
CA GLN A 87 -9.87 2.17 18.17
C GLN A 87 -9.20 1.92 16.81
N ILE A 88 -8.14 1.12 16.80
CA ILE A 88 -7.46 0.71 15.56
C ILE A 88 -8.44 -0.08 14.69
N ILE A 89 -9.09 -1.09 15.25
CA ILE A 89 -10.07 -1.93 14.54
C ILE A 89 -11.25 -1.12 14.02
N LEU A 90 -11.83 -0.23 14.86
CA LEU A 90 -12.94 0.62 14.41
C LEU A 90 -12.54 1.50 13.22
N ARG A 91 -11.35 2.10 13.24
CA ARG A 91 -10.82 2.93 12.14
C ARG A 91 -10.75 2.14 10.83
N HIS A 92 -10.22 0.92 10.88
CA HIS A 92 -10.13 0.07 9.70
C HIS A 92 -11.49 -0.43 9.21
N LYS A 93 -12.42 -0.77 10.11
CA LYS A 93 -13.80 -1.09 9.73
C LYS A 93 -14.50 0.09 9.03
N MET A 94 -14.23 1.32 9.47
CA MET A 94 -14.73 2.51 8.77
C MET A 94 -14.10 2.66 7.38
N ALA A 95 -12.77 2.45 7.26
CA ALA A 95 -12.09 2.49 5.97
C ALA A 95 -12.65 1.46 4.97
N ILE A 96 -12.88 0.22 5.41
CA ILE A 96 -13.51 -0.83 4.60
C ILE A 96 -14.92 -0.40 4.11
N ARG A 97 -15.72 0.26 4.97
CA ARG A 97 -17.04 0.77 4.57
C ARG A 97 -16.95 1.90 3.55
N PHE A 98 -15.99 2.81 3.72
CA PHE A 98 -15.76 3.87 2.74
C PHE A 98 -15.31 3.29 1.39
N CYS A 99 -14.46 2.25 1.41
CA CYS A 99 -14.10 1.51 0.19
C CYS A 99 -15.33 0.99 -0.55
N ARG A 100 -16.25 0.27 0.14
CA ARG A 100 -17.51 -0.17 -0.45
C ARG A 100 -18.31 0.98 -1.05
N ASP A 101 -18.45 2.08 -0.31
CA ASP A 101 -19.26 3.23 -0.73
C ASP A 101 -18.67 3.98 -1.94
N LEU A 102 -17.37 3.82 -2.18
CA LEU A 102 -16.63 4.40 -3.29
C LEU A 102 -16.24 3.38 -4.37
N ASN A 103 -16.78 2.14 -4.29
CA ASN A 103 -16.51 1.01 -5.21
C ASN A 103 -15.03 0.57 -5.26
N VAL A 104 -14.29 0.80 -4.20
CA VAL A 104 -12.92 0.30 -4.05
C VAL A 104 -12.95 -1.18 -3.66
N THR A 105 -12.22 -2.03 -4.38
CA THR A 105 -12.27 -3.50 -4.22
C THR A 105 -11.07 -4.08 -3.50
N SER A 106 -9.98 -3.33 -3.35
CA SER A 106 -8.78 -3.74 -2.60
C SER A 106 -8.27 -2.60 -1.72
N LEU A 107 -7.77 -2.94 -0.52
CA LEU A 107 -7.28 -1.99 0.46
C LEU A 107 -5.94 -2.48 0.99
N ALA A 108 -4.85 -1.77 0.66
CA ALA A 108 -3.51 -2.08 1.15
C ALA A 108 -3.36 -1.70 2.62
N PHE A 109 -2.65 -2.52 3.38
CA PHE A 109 -2.43 -2.37 4.82
C PHE A 109 -0.94 -2.47 5.16
N HIS A 110 -0.42 -1.50 5.88
CA HIS A 110 0.77 -1.70 6.69
C HIS A 110 0.42 -2.61 7.87
N THR A 111 1.20 -3.65 8.11
CA THR A 111 0.90 -4.57 9.23
C THR A 111 1.31 -4.01 10.58
N GLY A 112 2.36 -3.20 10.62
CA GLY A 112 2.88 -2.52 11.80
C GLY A 112 4.39 -2.37 11.77
N ASN A 113 4.86 -1.28 12.33
CA ASN A 113 6.28 -1.02 12.54
C ASN A 113 6.67 -1.45 13.94
N THR A 114 7.72 -2.27 14.05
CA THR A 114 8.23 -2.81 15.30
C THR A 114 9.13 -1.78 16.01
N PHE A 115 8.54 -0.75 16.63
CA PHE A 115 9.28 0.31 17.34
C PHE A 115 9.29 0.11 18.85
N ASN A 116 10.18 -0.74 19.36
CA ASN A 116 10.35 -0.94 20.80
C ASN A 116 10.86 0.29 21.53
N SER A 117 11.66 1.13 20.88
CA SER A 117 12.09 2.42 21.46
C SER A 117 10.91 3.36 21.79
N ILE A 118 9.75 3.17 21.17
CA ILE A 118 8.56 4.00 21.41
C ILE A 118 7.57 3.31 22.37
N PHE A 119 7.36 1.99 22.24
CA PHE A 119 6.25 1.29 22.90
C PHE A 119 6.65 0.30 23.98
N GLY A 120 7.92 0.00 24.13
CA GLY A 120 8.42 -0.97 25.11
C GLY A 120 8.83 -2.31 24.49
N ASN A 121 9.12 -3.28 25.35
CA ASN A 121 9.76 -4.55 24.94
C ASN A 121 8.72 -5.57 24.46
N PHE A 122 8.23 -5.41 23.25
CA PHE A 122 7.43 -6.42 22.58
C PHE A 122 8.33 -7.31 21.72
N THR A 123 7.98 -8.59 21.62
CA THR A 123 8.62 -9.53 20.71
C THR A 123 7.96 -9.47 19.33
N LEU A 124 8.62 -10.01 18.31
CA LEU A 124 8.03 -10.10 16.97
C LEU A 124 6.79 -11.00 16.95
N GLU A 125 6.73 -12.00 17.84
CA GLU A 125 5.57 -12.85 18.06
C GLU A 125 4.39 -12.08 18.65
N ASP A 126 4.62 -11.11 19.53
CA ASP A 126 3.55 -10.24 20.06
C ASP A 126 2.93 -9.39 18.95
N TYR A 127 3.76 -8.79 18.09
CA TYR A 127 3.29 -8.06 16.91
C TYR A 127 2.52 -8.96 15.94
N TYR A 128 3.03 -10.17 15.69
CA TYR A 128 2.36 -11.12 14.80
C TYR A 128 1.03 -11.61 15.39
N ALA A 129 0.97 -11.93 16.68
CA ALA A 129 -0.26 -12.34 17.35
C ALA A 129 -1.33 -11.24 17.27
N MET A 130 -0.94 -9.99 17.47
CA MET A 130 -1.86 -8.85 17.33
C MET A 130 -2.35 -8.69 15.90
N LEU A 131 -1.48 -8.85 14.90
CA LEU A 131 -1.89 -8.83 13.48
C LEU A 131 -2.94 -9.90 13.19
N ILE A 132 -2.73 -11.14 13.65
CA ILE A 132 -3.69 -12.24 13.45
C ILE A 132 -5.03 -11.91 14.09
N ARG A 133 -5.04 -11.49 15.36
CA ARG A 133 -6.26 -11.05 16.05
C ARG A 133 -7.00 -9.93 15.30
N SER A 134 -6.26 -8.93 14.84
CA SER A 134 -6.85 -7.83 14.07
C SER A 134 -7.47 -8.31 12.76
N MET A 135 -6.83 -9.23 12.05
CA MET A 135 -7.40 -9.79 10.82
C MET A 135 -8.65 -10.64 11.08
N GLU A 136 -8.69 -11.40 12.18
CA GLU A 136 -9.91 -12.13 12.62
C GLU A 136 -11.11 -11.18 12.79
N GLU A 137 -10.87 -9.97 13.29
CA GLU A 137 -11.92 -8.96 13.51
C GLU A 137 -12.29 -8.16 12.25
N LEU A 138 -11.37 -8.02 11.29
CA LEU A 138 -11.56 -7.21 10.07
C LEU A 138 -12.10 -8.03 8.90
N LEU A 139 -11.72 -9.29 8.75
CA LEU A 139 -12.12 -10.14 7.62
C LEU A 139 -13.63 -10.32 7.48
N PRO A 140 -14.44 -10.42 8.54
CA PRO A 140 -15.90 -10.46 8.40
C PRO A 140 -16.50 -9.20 7.74
N ASP A 141 -15.94 -8.00 8.04
CA ASP A 141 -16.36 -6.77 7.37
C ASP A 141 -15.84 -6.71 5.92
N ALA A 142 -14.61 -7.20 5.67
CA ALA A 142 -14.04 -7.32 4.33
C ALA A 142 -14.92 -8.18 3.41
N GLU A 143 -15.29 -9.39 3.84
CA GLU A 143 -16.21 -10.28 3.14
C GLU A 143 -17.57 -9.64 2.92
N LYS A 144 -18.18 -9.10 3.97
CA LYS A 144 -19.50 -8.46 3.92
C LYS A 144 -19.57 -7.33 2.89
N PHE A 145 -18.49 -6.56 2.76
CA PHE A 145 -18.46 -5.37 1.91
C PHE A 145 -17.76 -5.60 0.56
N GLY A 146 -17.20 -6.79 0.33
CA GLY A 146 -16.55 -7.15 -0.92
C GLY A 146 -15.22 -6.42 -1.15
N VAL A 147 -14.44 -6.17 -0.08
CA VAL A 147 -13.15 -5.50 -0.13
C VAL A 147 -12.04 -6.49 0.26
N VAL A 148 -11.05 -6.70 -0.60
CA VAL A 148 -9.91 -7.56 -0.27
C VAL A 148 -8.90 -6.75 0.53
N LEU A 149 -8.51 -7.24 1.72
CA LEU A 149 -7.45 -6.67 2.52
C LEU A 149 -6.10 -7.18 2.01
N CYS A 150 -5.15 -6.29 1.75
CA CYS A 150 -3.87 -6.62 1.15
C CYS A 150 -2.73 -6.24 2.09
N LEU A 151 -2.09 -7.22 2.72
CA LEU A 151 -0.94 -6.97 3.59
C LEU A 151 0.26 -6.57 2.75
N GLU A 152 0.85 -5.43 3.07
CA GLU A 152 1.93 -4.84 2.30
C GLU A 152 3.30 -5.17 2.90
N ASN A 153 4.26 -5.51 2.04
CA ASN A 153 5.65 -5.63 2.46
C ASN A 153 6.28 -4.27 2.72
N GLN A 154 7.08 -4.25 3.77
CA GLN A 154 7.96 -3.14 4.12
C GLN A 154 9.32 -3.69 4.52
N TRP A 155 10.29 -2.81 4.85
CA TRP A 155 11.62 -3.22 5.31
C TRP A 155 11.70 -3.53 6.81
N THR A 156 10.57 -3.63 7.49
CA THR A 156 10.47 -3.94 8.92
C THR A 156 10.31 -5.44 9.19
N PRO A 157 10.68 -5.96 10.35
CA PRO A 157 10.65 -7.41 10.62
C PRO A 157 9.30 -8.08 10.40
N LEU A 158 8.19 -7.46 10.83
CA LEU A 158 6.83 -8.03 10.69
C LEU A 158 6.35 -8.09 9.24
N ASN A 159 6.86 -7.18 8.39
CA ASN A 159 6.44 -7.03 7.01
C ASN A 159 7.30 -7.82 6.01
N GLN A 160 8.13 -8.75 6.50
CA GLN A 160 8.90 -9.66 5.67
C GLN A 160 8.03 -10.76 5.08
N SER A 161 8.48 -11.33 3.96
CA SER A 161 7.74 -12.36 3.23
C SER A 161 7.33 -13.54 4.12
N ALA A 162 8.18 -13.95 5.06
CA ALA A 162 7.91 -15.06 5.97
C ALA A 162 6.64 -14.85 6.81
N TYR A 163 6.46 -13.65 7.39
CA TYR A 163 5.30 -13.35 8.24
C TYR A 163 4.05 -13.07 7.42
N LEU A 164 4.16 -12.34 6.32
CA LEU A 164 3.03 -12.03 5.45
C LEU A 164 2.47 -13.31 4.80
N LEU A 165 3.33 -14.19 4.29
CA LEU A 165 2.92 -15.49 3.76
C LEU A 165 2.34 -16.42 4.84
N LYS A 166 2.88 -16.36 6.06
CA LYS A 166 2.31 -17.11 7.20
C LYS A 166 0.89 -16.64 7.51
N ALA A 167 0.63 -15.31 7.47
CA ALA A 167 -0.69 -14.75 7.74
C ALA A 167 -1.70 -15.12 6.64
N VAL A 168 -1.40 -14.95 5.35
CA VAL A 168 -2.34 -15.29 4.27
C VAL A 168 -2.63 -16.79 4.20
N ARG A 169 -1.67 -17.65 4.52
CA ARG A 169 -1.87 -19.11 4.61
C ARG A 169 -2.67 -19.53 5.84
N HIS A 170 -2.53 -18.79 6.96
CA HIS A 170 -3.29 -19.05 8.19
C HIS A 170 -4.79 -18.87 7.97
N PHE A 171 -5.18 -17.79 7.29
CA PHE A 171 -6.59 -17.50 7.03
C PHE A 171 -7.16 -18.23 5.83
N ASP A 172 -6.35 -18.48 4.82
CA ASP A 172 -6.76 -19.10 3.53
C ASP A 172 -8.07 -18.49 2.99
N SER A 173 -8.18 -17.16 3.07
CA SER A 173 -9.39 -16.42 2.75
C SER A 173 -9.29 -15.70 1.40
N PRO A 174 -10.34 -15.72 0.58
CA PRO A 174 -10.38 -14.91 -0.64
C PRO A 174 -10.36 -13.40 -0.35
N TRP A 175 -10.69 -12.99 0.88
CA TRP A 175 -10.74 -11.60 1.33
C TRP A 175 -9.43 -11.10 1.95
N LEU A 176 -8.39 -11.96 1.98
CA LEU A 176 -7.04 -11.58 2.38
C LEU A 176 -6.07 -11.89 1.25
N GLY A 177 -5.19 -10.95 0.96
CA GLY A 177 -4.14 -11.09 -0.04
C GLY A 177 -2.91 -10.28 0.33
N LEU A 178 -2.02 -10.11 -0.64
CA LEU A 178 -0.79 -9.35 -0.48
C LEU A 178 -0.78 -8.14 -1.42
N CYS A 179 -0.20 -7.05 -0.94
CA CYS A 179 0.26 -5.93 -1.72
C CYS A 179 1.78 -6.01 -1.83
N TYR A 180 2.31 -6.02 -3.05
CA TYR A 180 3.75 -5.95 -3.29
C TYR A 180 4.16 -4.51 -3.53
N ASP A 181 4.94 -3.95 -2.62
CA ASP A 181 5.62 -2.68 -2.84
C ASP A 181 7.02 -2.92 -3.38
N SER A 182 7.29 -2.41 -4.58
CA SER A 182 8.53 -2.63 -5.32
C SER A 182 9.73 -1.92 -4.71
N GLY A 183 9.52 -0.72 -4.15
CA GLY A 183 10.58 0.05 -3.51
C GLY A 183 10.97 -0.54 -2.16
N HIS A 184 9.99 -0.95 -1.36
CA HIS A 184 10.22 -1.62 -0.08
C HIS A 184 10.92 -2.97 -0.27
N ALA A 185 10.52 -3.75 -1.29
CA ALA A 185 11.21 -4.99 -1.65
C ALA A 185 12.66 -4.72 -2.06
N ASN A 186 12.92 -3.71 -2.90
CA ASN A 186 14.26 -3.35 -3.33
C ASN A 186 15.18 -2.97 -2.15
N LEU A 187 14.63 -2.33 -1.09
CA LEU A 187 15.38 -2.05 0.14
C LEU A 187 15.84 -3.32 0.84
N THR A 188 15.00 -4.33 0.93
CA THR A 188 15.29 -5.59 1.63
C THR A 188 16.08 -6.58 0.77
N GLU A 189 15.99 -6.50 -0.55
CA GLU A 189 16.71 -7.35 -1.49
C GLU A 189 18.11 -6.80 -1.83
N ARG A 190 18.23 -5.48 -1.98
CA ARG A 190 19.47 -4.82 -2.41
C ARG A 190 20.19 -4.05 -1.32
N GLY A 191 19.52 -3.75 -0.19
CA GLY A 191 20.10 -2.95 0.88
C GLY A 191 21.39 -3.53 1.46
N GLN A 192 21.57 -4.86 1.41
CA GLN A 192 22.81 -5.54 1.83
C GLN A 192 24.05 -5.11 1.02
N ASP A 193 23.85 -4.62 -0.21
CA ASP A 193 24.93 -4.11 -1.06
C ASP A 193 25.48 -2.75 -0.58
N PHE A 194 24.77 -2.10 0.37
CA PHE A 194 25.05 -0.75 0.85
C PHE A 194 25.26 -0.71 2.39
N PRO A 195 26.22 -1.46 2.96
CA PRO A 195 26.41 -1.54 4.40
C PRO A 195 26.69 -0.15 5.00
N GLY A 196 25.98 0.18 6.08
CA GLY A 196 26.08 1.48 6.77
C GLY A 196 25.41 2.66 6.06
N LYS A 197 24.75 2.44 4.91
CA LYS A 197 24.03 3.48 4.16
C LYS A 197 22.53 3.24 4.07
N THR A 198 22.12 1.96 3.99
CA THR A 198 20.70 1.60 3.91
C THR A 198 19.96 1.86 5.22
N VAL A 199 18.69 2.23 5.13
CA VAL A 199 17.81 2.50 6.29
C VAL A 199 17.36 1.23 7.02
N VAL A 200 17.48 0.06 6.38
CA VAL A 200 16.92 -1.22 6.88
C VAL A 200 17.41 -1.59 8.28
N PRO A 201 18.73 -1.56 8.61
CA PRO A 201 19.21 -2.03 9.91
C PRO A 201 18.69 -1.24 11.12
N ALA A 202 18.29 0.02 10.93
CA ALA A 202 17.87 0.87 12.05
C ALA A 202 16.66 0.30 12.79
N ILE A 203 15.64 -0.17 12.04
CA ILE A 203 14.41 -0.73 12.62
C ILE A 203 14.64 -2.12 13.20
N TRP A 204 15.45 -2.94 12.53
CA TRP A 204 15.79 -4.28 13.02
C TRP A 204 16.56 -4.22 14.34
N ASN A 205 17.50 -3.28 14.45
CA ASN A 205 18.25 -3.06 15.68
C ASN A 205 17.37 -2.58 16.84
N ASP A 206 16.32 -1.82 16.55
CA ASP A 206 15.39 -1.33 17.57
C ASP A 206 14.63 -2.45 18.29
N ILE A 207 14.35 -3.55 17.59
CA ILE A 207 13.75 -4.76 18.18
C ILE A 207 14.80 -5.81 18.60
N GLY A 208 16.08 -5.51 18.42
CA GLY A 208 17.18 -6.40 18.82
C GLY A 208 17.36 -7.63 17.91
N LEU A 209 16.93 -7.56 16.66
CA LEU A 209 17.04 -8.66 15.70
C LEU A 209 18.10 -8.38 14.63
N PRO A 210 18.81 -9.40 14.13
CA PRO A 210 19.64 -9.28 12.94
C PRO A 210 18.76 -9.11 11.71
N VAL A 211 19.20 -8.28 10.75
CA VAL A 211 18.49 -8.09 9.48
C VAL A 211 18.41 -9.42 8.72
N VAL A 212 17.21 -9.76 8.29
CA VAL A 212 16.95 -10.83 7.32
C VAL A 212 16.76 -10.18 5.94
N TRP A 213 17.69 -10.43 5.03
CA TRP A 213 17.62 -9.95 3.66
C TRP A 213 16.74 -10.86 2.83
N GLU A 214 15.95 -10.27 1.93
CA GLU A 214 15.01 -10.99 1.09
C GLU A 214 15.63 -11.34 -0.28
N GLU A 215 15.04 -12.34 -0.91
CA GLU A 215 15.32 -12.71 -2.29
C GLU A 215 14.00 -12.98 -3.00
N ASP A 216 13.79 -12.38 -4.18
CA ASP A 216 12.61 -12.60 -5.03
C ASP A 216 11.26 -12.51 -4.28
N MET A 217 11.04 -11.41 -3.60
CA MET A 217 9.82 -11.19 -2.84
C MET A 217 8.57 -11.22 -3.74
N VAL A 218 8.66 -10.61 -4.93
CA VAL A 218 7.55 -10.60 -5.88
C VAL A 218 7.17 -12.02 -6.34
N GLY A 219 8.15 -12.88 -6.60
CA GLY A 219 7.91 -14.28 -6.97
C GLY A 219 7.28 -15.08 -5.85
N LYS A 220 7.76 -14.88 -4.60
CA LYS A 220 7.15 -15.51 -3.41
C LYS A 220 5.69 -15.11 -3.23
N PHE A 221 5.34 -13.85 -3.54
CA PHE A 221 4.00 -13.29 -3.33
C PHE A 221 3.00 -13.63 -4.44
N GLN A 222 3.47 -14.00 -5.63
CA GLN A 222 2.67 -14.15 -6.85
C GLN A 222 1.29 -14.81 -6.66
N PRO A 223 1.13 -15.94 -5.93
CA PRO A 223 -0.17 -16.61 -5.79
C PRO A 223 -1.21 -15.80 -4.98
N TRP A 224 -0.75 -14.87 -4.14
CA TRP A 224 -1.59 -14.08 -3.22
C TRP A 224 -1.66 -12.60 -3.58
N LEU A 225 -0.95 -12.15 -4.64
CA LEU A 225 -0.94 -10.76 -5.07
C LEU A 225 -2.34 -10.30 -5.52
N VAL A 226 -2.81 -9.22 -4.91
CA VAL A 226 -4.08 -8.56 -5.25
C VAL A 226 -3.84 -7.13 -5.70
N ASN A 227 -2.89 -6.45 -5.08
CA ASN A 227 -2.48 -5.09 -5.40
C ASN A 227 -0.95 -5.00 -5.41
N CYS A 228 -0.41 -3.97 -6.04
CA CYS A 228 1.02 -3.65 -6.02
C CYS A 228 1.23 -2.14 -5.98
N HIS A 229 2.21 -1.69 -5.21
CA HIS A 229 2.71 -0.33 -5.22
C HIS A 229 4.00 -0.28 -6.03
N LEU A 230 4.02 0.52 -7.08
CA LEU A 230 5.14 0.56 -8.03
C LEU A 230 5.82 1.93 -7.97
N HIS A 231 7.03 1.92 -7.47
CA HIS A 231 7.98 3.02 -7.47
C HIS A 231 9.41 2.47 -7.38
N ASP A 232 10.40 3.30 -7.58
CA ASP A 232 11.80 2.90 -7.63
C ASP A 232 12.64 3.57 -6.54
N ASN A 233 13.74 2.95 -6.18
CA ASN A 233 14.80 3.50 -5.34
C ASN A 233 16.14 2.81 -5.64
N ASN A 234 17.20 3.25 -4.96
CA ASN A 234 18.55 2.72 -5.13
C ASN A 234 18.96 1.64 -4.10
N GLY A 235 18.00 1.06 -3.36
CA GLY A 235 18.27 0.09 -2.28
C GLY A 235 18.82 0.73 -0.99
N ILE A 236 18.84 2.06 -0.88
CA ILE A 236 19.39 2.79 0.27
C ILE A 236 18.28 3.36 1.15
N GLY A 237 17.30 4.03 0.57
CA GLY A 237 16.19 4.67 1.25
C GLY A 237 14.91 4.56 0.45
N ASP A 238 13.78 4.83 1.11
CA ASP A 238 12.47 4.82 0.50
C ASP A 238 12.24 6.12 -0.28
N GLU A 239 12.64 6.11 -1.56
CA GLU A 239 12.74 7.32 -2.37
C GLU A 239 11.49 7.65 -3.19
N HIS A 240 10.64 6.69 -3.49
CA HIS A 240 9.47 6.82 -4.35
C HIS A 240 9.77 7.48 -5.72
N ASN A 241 10.88 7.09 -6.35
CA ASN A 241 11.29 7.58 -7.66
C ASN A 241 10.43 6.96 -8.78
N LEU A 242 10.53 7.54 -9.97
CA LEU A 242 9.90 6.99 -11.18
C LEU A 242 10.46 5.59 -11.49
N PRO A 243 9.62 4.63 -11.94
CA PRO A 243 10.09 3.35 -12.45
C PRO A 243 11.21 3.52 -13.49
N GLY A 244 12.32 2.79 -13.29
CA GLY A 244 13.53 2.87 -14.12
C GLY A 244 14.53 3.95 -13.70
N ALA A 245 14.28 4.71 -12.62
CA ALA A 245 15.21 5.69 -12.08
C ALA A 245 16.10 5.14 -10.94
N GLY A 246 15.91 3.90 -10.54
CA GLY A 246 16.65 3.23 -9.48
C GLY A 246 17.19 1.86 -9.92
N THR A 247 17.10 0.87 -9.02
CA THR A 247 17.70 -0.46 -9.21
C THR A 247 16.72 -1.62 -9.19
N VAL A 248 15.41 -1.36 -9.16
CA VAL A 248 14.36 -2.39 -9.25
C VAL A 248 14.46 -3.12 -10.60
N ASP A 249 14.45 -4.46 -10.58
CA ASP A 249 14.40 -5.27 -11.80
C ASP A 249 12.97 -5.30 -12.39
N TRP A 250 12.63 -4.25 -13.12
CA TRP A 250 11.30 -4.08 -13.71
C TRP A 250 10.94 -5.19 -14.71
N ALA A 251 11.92 -5.78 -15.41
CA ALA A 251 11.65 -6.87 -16.34
C ALA A 251 11.15 -8.10 -15.59
N HIS A 252 11.79 -8.43 -14.46
CA HIS A 252 11.37 -9.53 -13.60
C HIS A 252 10.02 -9.23 -12.93
N VAL A 253 9.88 -8.05 -12.30
CA VAL A 253 8.63 -7.64 -11.63
C VAL A 253 7.44 -7.78 -12.59
N MET A 254 7.52 -7.17 -13.78
CA MET A 254 6.41 -7.20 -14.73
C MET A 254 6.12 -8.62 -15.26
N ALA A 255 7.13 -9.46 -15.42
CA ALA A 255 6.95 -10.86 -15.82
C ALA A 255 6.16 -11.67 -14.76
N VAL A 256 6.42 -11.42 -13.48
CA VAL A 256 5.69 -12.05 -12.37
C VAL A 256 4.25 -11.53 -12.30
N LEU A 257 4.07 -10.19 -12.31
CA LEU A 257 2.75 -9.57 -12.18
C LEU A 257 1.78 -9.98 -13.28
N LYS A 258 2.27 -10.12 -14.52
CA LYS A 258 1.47 -10.60 -15.66
C LYS A 258 0.81 -11.95 -15.40
N ASN A 259 1.43 -12.80 -14.58
CA ASN A 259 0.98 -14.16 -14.29
C ASN A 259 0.39 -14.30 -12.89
N ALA A 260 0.17 -13.20 -12.16
CA ALA A 260 -0.41 -13.23 -10.82
C ALA A 260 -1.93 -13.44 -10.90
N PRO A 261 -2.47 -14.58 -10.39
CA PRO A 261 -3.84 -15.00 -10.68
C PRO A 261 -4.92 -14.17 -9.99
N ARG A 262 -4.57 -13.43 -8.96
CA ARG A 262 -5.50 -12.61 -8.15
C ARG A 262 -5.30 -11.11 -8.33
N LEU A 263 -4.33 -10.67 -9.14
CA LEU A 263 -3.97 -9.27 -9.28
C LEU A 263 -5.14 -8.48 -9.89
N GLN A 264 -5.59 -7.45 -9.17
CA GLN A 264 -6.66 -6.57 -9.60
C GLN A 264 -6.12 -5.29 -10.27
N CYS A 265 -5.07 -4.71 -9.72
CA CYS A 265 -4.45 -3.49 -10.23
C CYS A 265 -3.02 -3.33 -9.73
N VAL A 266 -2.32 -2.36 -10.31
CA VAL A 266 -1.06 -1.82 -9.80
C VAL A 266 -1.20 -0.33 -9.56
N GLN A 267 -0.67 0.15 -8.46
CA GLN A 267 -0.71 1.55 -8.04
C GLN A 267 0.62 2.24 -8.37
N SER A 268 0.55 3.42 -8.97
CA SER A 268 1.70 4.31 -9.03
C SER A 268 1.88 5.01 -7.68
N GLU A 269 2.92 4.68 -6.96
CA GLU A 269 3.27 5.34 -5.69
C GLU A 269 4.47 6.29 -5.80
N VAL A 270 4.66 6.83 -6.98
CA VAL A 270 5.69 7.82 -7.26
C VAL A 270 5.44 9.11 -6.49
N ASN A 271 6.46 9.65 -5.85
CA ASN A 271 6.38 10.97 -5.23
C ASN A 271 6.32 12.06 -6.32
N VAL A 272 5.10 12.38 -6.74
CA VAL A 272 4.84 13.35 -7.83
C VAL A 272 5.30 14.76 -7.48
N ALA A 273 5.29 15.12 -6.19
CA ALA A 273 5.76 16.44 -5.74
C ALA A 273 7.28 16.56 -5.85
N LYS A 274 8.02 15.51 -5.47
CA LYS A 274 9.49 15.43 -5.60
C LYS A 274 9.93 15.38 -7.06
N SER A 275 9.24 14.57 -7.87
CA SER A 275 9.61 14.37 -9.28
C SER A 275 9.22 15.54 -10.18
N GLY A 276 8.23 16.34 -9.80
CA GLY A 276 7.66 17.40 -10.63
C GLY A 276 6.99 16.89 -11.90
N ILE A 277 6.71 15.57 -12.00
CA ILE A 277 6.14 14.99 -13.21
C ILE A 277 4.66 15.35 -13.36
N SER A 278 4.26 15.71 -14.59
CA SER A 278 2.85 15.92 -14.89
C SER A 278 2.06 14.61 -14.91
N PRO A 279 0.72 14.64 -14.72
CA PRO A 279 -0.11 13.43 -14.85
C PRO A 279 0.06 12.70 -16.19
N ALA A 280 0.15 13.45 -17.29
CA ALA A 280 0.39 12.87 -18.62
C ALA A 280 1.79 12.20 -18.72
N GLY A 281 2.81 12.82 -18.12
CA GLY A 281 4.17 12.25 -18.06
C GLY A 281 4.22 10.97 -17.20
N LEU A 282 3.53 10.97 -16.06
CA LEU A 282 3.44 9.80 -15.20
C LEU A 282 2.72 8.64 -15.90
N ARG A 283 1.60 8.91 -16.56
CA ARG A 283 0.88 7.94 -17.39
C ARG A 283 1.77 7.35 -18.48
N GLU A 284 2.55 8.19 -19.15
CA GLU A 284 3.48 7.73 -20.22
C GLU A 284 4.63 6.89 -19.64
N THR A 285 5.11 7.17 -18.43
CA THR A 285 6.11 6.34 -17.75
C THR A 285 5.59 4.91 -17.55
N PHE A 286 4.38 4.75 -17.04
CA PHE A 286 3.78 3.42 -16.86
C PHE A 286 3.47 2.73 -18.21
N ARG A 287 3.08 3.46 -19.24
CA ARG A 287 2.91 2.90 -20.59
C ARG A 287 4.20 2.30 -21.14
N ARG A 288 5.34 2.93 -20.87
CA ARG A 288 6.66 2.45 -21.30
C ARG A 288 7.18 1.30 -20.45
N LEU A 289 6.72 1.22 -19.19
CA LEU A 289 7.15 0.17 -18.27
C LEU A 289 6.75 -1.22 -18.77
N SER A 290 5.51 -1.37 -19.25
CA SER A 290 5.05 -2.64 -19.83
C SER A 290 3.83 -2.42 -20.75
N PRO A 291 3.78 -3.15 -21.90
CA PRO A 291 2.59 -3.18 -22.76
C PRO A 291 1.40 -3.91 -22.11
N ASP A 292 1.61 -4.64 -21.01
CA ASP A 292 0.56 -5.35 -20.29
C ASP A 292 -0.25 -4.43 -19.35
N LEU A 293 0.18 -3.17 -19.16
CA LEU A 293 -0.48 -2.18 -18.32
C LEU A 293 -1.58 -1.42 -19.09
N ASP A 294 -2.75 -1.27 -18.45
CA ASP A 294 -3.87 -0.43 -18.89
C ASP A 294 -3.81 0.91 -18.15
N VAL A 295 -3.17 1.92 -18.78
CA VAL A 295 -2.83 3.23 -18.22
C VAL A 295 -3.86 4.30 -18.55
#